data_7de9e5d22bfd400183a8a2e15fd970cf
#
_entry.id   7de9e5d22bfd400183a8a2e15fd970cf
#
_cell.length_a   1.000
_cell.length_b   1.000
_cell.length_c   1.000
_cell.angle_alpha   90.00
_cell.angle_beta   90.00
_cell.angle_gamma   90.00
#
_symmetry.space_group_name_H-M   'P 1'
#
loop_
_entity.id
_entity.type
_entity.pdbx_description
1 polymer ?
#
loop_
_entity_poly.entity_id
_entity_poly.type
_entity_poly.pdbx_seq_one_letter_code
_entity_poly.pdbx_strand_id
1 'polypeptide(L)'
;MIVGDLSRRELGERLAGDGLALQFGPFNLRIRSNLDSFSGLAHRLYEPYPLPDAEAISDFHVQISAPRGLRRWARRQACFGVDGQFPFAPYAVEHAFPALEWGINWCVATRAHHLLLLHSAGVERDGQAILFPASPGDGKSTLCTALVHSGWRLLSDEFGLVRPEDGMLLPLPRLIPLKNESIEVIRKFRPEAVIGPSFLETRKGTVAHVRPPLDSIRRAQEPARPRWFVFPRWVPNAPLTFEPLPKSQAFLMVATNAFNYEVLDGTAFRLVSDMVRFCDSYSLIYSDLDEAVNTLDELSQAGDG
;
A
#
# COMPACT_ATOMS: atom_id res chain seq x y z
N MET A 1 18.68 -8.65 -9.34
CA MET A 1 19.30 -8.22 -8.06
C MET A 1 18.20 -7.68 -7.16
N ILE A 2 18.24 -7.96 -5.86
CA ILE A 2 17.31 -7.41 -4.86
C ILE A 2 18.08 -6.59 -3.83
N VAL A 3 17.37 -5.81 -3.00
CA VAL A 3 18.01 -4.99 -1.93
C VAL A 3 18.83 -5.85 -0.96
N GLY A 4 18.37 -7.08 -0.67
CA GLY A 4 19.08 -8.03 0.19
C GLY A 4 20.44 -8.49 -0.31
N ASP A 5 20.73 -8.34 -1.60
CA ASP A 5 22.02 -8.65 -2.19
C ASP A 5 23.09 -7.57 -1.87
N LEU A 6 22.66 -6.40 -1.38
CA LEU A 6 23.54 -5.32 -0.98
C LEU A 6 23.91 -5.45 0.50
N SER A 7 25.15 -5.16 0.86
CA SER A 7 25.50 -4.91 2.24
C SER A 7 24.83 -3.60 2.73
N ARG A 8 24.64 -3.46 4.05
CA ARG A 8 24.11 -2.21 4.64
C ARG A 8 24.96 -0.99 4.27
N ARG A 9 26.28 -1.17 4.12
CA ARG A 9 27.21 -0.10 3.73
C ARG A 9 26.94 0.32 2.28
N GLU A 10 26.89 -0.61 1.33
CA GLU A 10 26.62 -0.32 -0.07
C GLU A 10 25.26 0.35 -0.27
N LEU A 11 24.22 -0.14 0.46
CA LEU A 11 22.90 0.49 0.45
C LEU A 11 22.98 1.93 0.97
N GLY A 12 23.69 2.18 2.08
CA GLY A 12 23.89 3.52 2.60
C GLY A 12 24.64 4.44 1.63
N GLU A 13 25.69 3.94 0.98
CA GLU A 13 26.46 4.68 -0.04
C GLU A 13 25.58 5.04 -1.25
N ARG A 14 24.75 4.12 -1.74
CA ARG A 14 23.79 4.40 -2.82
C ARG A 14 22.75 5.44 -2.41
N LEU A 15 22.16 5.30 -1.22
CA LEU A 15 21.17 6.26 -0.71
C LEU A 15 21.76 7.67 -0.58
N ALA A 16 23.01 7.80 -0.12
CA ALA A 16 23.68 9.09 0.07
C ALA A 16 24.19 9.70 -1.27
N GLY A 17 24.48 8.86 -2.26
CA GLY A 17 25.00 9.25 -3.58
C GLY A 17 23.90 9.42 -4.64
N ASP A 18 23.96 8.58 -5.66
CA ASP A 18 23.06 8.66 -6.83
C ASP A 18 21.61 8.23 -6.54
N GLY A 19 21.40 7.62 -5.40
CA GLY A 19 20.12 7.10 -4.95
C GLY A 19 19.97 5.60 -5.18
N LEU A 20 19.15 4.98 -4.33
CA LEU A 20 18.72 3.60 -4.46
C LEU A 20 17.54 3.52 -5.43
N ALA A 21 17.69 2.83 -6.54
CA ALA A 21 16.57 2.51 -7.41
C ALA A 21 15.80 1.31 -6.84
N LEU A 22 14.48 1.43 -6.73
CA LEU A 22 13.57 0.37 -6.29
C LEU A 22 12.41 0.26 -7.24
N GLN A 23 11.96 -0.97 -7.51
CA GLN A 23 10.76 -1.23 -8.29
C GLN A 23 9.61 -1.62 -7.36
N PHE A 24 8.50 -0.88 -7.45
CA PHE A 24 7.24 -1.18 -6.77
C PHE A 24 6.14 -1.34 -7.82
N GLY A 25 5.83 -2.57 -8.18
CA GLY A 25 4.86 -2.85 -9.24
C GLY A 25 5.20 -2.11 -10.54
N PRO A 26 4.29 -1.26 -11.06
CA PRO A 26 4.50 -0.56 -12.32
C PRO A 26 5.46 0.63 -12.21
N PHE A 27 5.90 1.01 -11.00
CA PHE A 27 6.70 2.22 -10.78
C PHE A 27 8.14 1.91 -10.38
N ASN A 28 9.08 2.65 -10.97
CA ASN A 28 10.48 2.70 -10.57
C ASN A 28 10.73 3.98 -9.77
N LEU A 29 11.22 3.83 -8.55
CA LEU A 29 11.55 4.95 -7.67
C LEU A 29 13.06 5.05 -7.48
N ARG A 30 13.57 6.26 -7.44
CA ARG A 30 14.92 6.55 -7.00
C ARG A 30 14.89 7.29 -5.67
N ILE A 31 15.35 6.61 -4.61
CA ILE A 31 15.29 7.11 -3.23
C ILE A 31 16.67 7.60 -2.80
N ARG A 32 16.75 8.84 -2.31
CA ARG A 32 17.94 9.41 -1.70
C ARG A 32 17.72 9.69 -0.22
N SER A 33 18.76 9.46 0.59
CA SER A 33 18.74 9.81 2.00
C SER A 33 20.15 10.10 2.51
N ASN A 34 20.27 11.15 3.32
CA ASN A 34 21.50 11.48 4.08
C ASN A 34 21.33 11.23 5.58
N LEU A 35 20.35 10.41 5.96
CA LEU A 35 20.05 10.06 7.34
C LEU A 35 20.63 8.67 7.64
N ASP A 36 21.64 8.61 8.54
CA ASP A 36 22.33 7.37 8.89
C ASP A 36 21.39 6.30 9.45
N SER A 37 20.35 6.71 10.20
CA SER A 37 19.36 5.82 10.80
C SER A 37 18.41 5.17 9.78
N PHE A 38 18.36 5.70 8.55
CA PHE A 38 17.41 5.26 7.53
C PHE A 38 17.84 3.96 6.85
N SER A 39 19.13 3.79 6.54
CA SER A 39 19.67 2.69 5.74
C SER A 39 19.42 1.31 6.36
N GLY A 40 19.57 1.17 7.67
CA GLY A 40 19.38 -0.12 8.35
C GLY A 40 17.93 -0.61 8.32
N LEU A 41 16.96 0.31 8.45
CA LEU A 41 15.54 -0.02 8.36
C LEU A 41 15.10 -0.27 6.92
N ALA A 42 15.58 0.53 5.99
CA ALA A 42 15.35 0.34 4.57
C ALA A 42 15.88 -1.03 4.10
N HIS A 43 17.10 -1.42 4.51
CA HIS A 43 17.64 -2.73 4.23
C HIS A 43 16.74 -3.86 4.74
N ARG A 44 16.25 -3.76 5.99
CA ARG A 44 15.41 -4.79 6.61
C ARG A 44 14.03 -4.92 5.94
N LEU A 45 13.37 -3.81 5.65
CA LEU A 45 11.99 -3.83 5.16
C LEU A 45 11.90 -3.97 3.63
N TYR A 46 12.87 -3.40 2.91
CA TYR A 46 12.92 -3.53 1.44
C TYR A 46 13.80 -4.68 0.95
N GLU A 47 14.34 -5.53 1.85
CA GLU A 47 15.21 -6.67 1.53
C GLU A 47 14.81 -7.43 0.26
N PRO A 48 13.54 -7.87 0.07
CA PRO A 48 13.15 -8.69 -1.07
C PRO A 48 12.81 -7.91 -2.33
N TYR A 49 12.82 -6.55 -2.27
CA TYR A 49 12.40 -5.76 -3.41
C TYR A 49 13.45 -5.73 -4.50
N PRO A 50 13.03 -5.82 -5.78
CA PRO A 50 13.94 -5.81 -6.91
C PRO A 50 14.57 -4.43 -7.11
N LEU A 51 15.83 -4.44 -7.50
CA LEU A 51 16.53 -3.29 -8.04
C LEU A 51 16.34 -3.32 -9.56
N PRO A 52 15.73 -2.28 -10.15
CA PRO A 52 15.59 -2.20 -11.60
C PRO A 52 16.97 -2.09 -12.27
N ASP A 53 17.02 -2.32 -13.57
CA ASP A 53 18.24 -2.16 -14.35
C ASP A 53 18.79 -0.73 -14.22
N ALA A 54 20.11 -0.59 -14.32
CA ALA A 54 20.79 0.69 -14.11
C ALA A 54 20.29 1.81 -15.05
N GLU A 55 19.84 1.43 -16.25
CA GLU A 55 19.32 2.33 -17.27
C GLU A 55 17.80 2.57 -17.18
N ALA A 56 17.11 1.89 -16.23
CA ALA A 56 15.68 2.05 -16.09
C ALA A 56 15.32 3.49 -15.68
N ILE A 57 14.37 4.06 -16.39
CA ILE A 57 13.82 5.37 -16.08
C ILE A 57 13.10 5.30 -14.74
N SER A 58 13.35 6.28 -13.86
CA SER A 58 12.65 6.41 -12.60
C SER A 58 11.45 7.33 -12.76
N ASP A 59 10.26 6.83 -12.37
CA ASP A 59 9.02 7.61 -12.41
C ASP A 59 9.02 8.73 -11.36
N PHE A 60 9.68 8.45 -10.21
CA PHE A 60 9.76 9.40 -9.09
C PHE A 60 11.17 9.45 -8.53
N HIS A 61 11.72 10.68 -8.40
CA HIS A 61 12.96 10.94 -7.66
C HIS A 61 12.59 11.49 -6.27
N VAL A 62 12.59 10.63 -5.27
CA VAL A 62 12.22 11.00 -3.91
C VAL A 62 13.43 11.07 -3.00
N GLN A 63 13.37 11.93 -2.00
CA GLN A 63 14.40 12.05 -0.98
C GLN A 63 13.78 12.20 0.41
N ILE A 64 14.48 11.67 1.41
CA ILE A 64 14.23 11.94 2.82
C ILE A 64 15.53 12.40 3.44
N SER A 65 15.60 13.66 3.83
CA SER A 65 16.87 14.29 4.18
C SER A 65 16.75 15.25 5.35
N ALA A 66 17.86 15.43 6.07
CA ALA A 66 17.95 16.48 7.09
C ALA A 66 17.87 17.87 6.43
N PRO A 67 17.16 18.83 7.03
CA PRO A 67 17.12 20.20 6.54
C PRO A 67 18.51 20.85 6.60
N ARG A 68 18.70 21.93 5.82
CA ARG A 68 19.91 22.74 5.87
C ARG A 68 19.88 23.64 7.13
N GLY A 69 21.06 23.97 7.67
CA GLY A 69 21.22 24.91 8.79
C GLY A 69 21.17 24.26 10.18
N LEU A 70 20.90 25.07 11.22
CA LEU A 70 20.98 24.66 12.64
C LEU A 70 20.02 23.55 13.04
N ARG A 71 18.88 23.41 12.36
CA ARG A 71 17.88 22.35 12.60
C ARG A 71 18.38 20.94 12.25
N ARG A 72 19.53 20.83 11.60
CA ARG A 72 20.23 19.55 11.43
C ARG A 72 20.73 18.98 12.75
N TRP A 73 21.05 19.85 13.72
CA TRP A 73 21.68 19.49 14.97
C TRP A 73 20.75 19.64 16.18
N ALA A 74 19.97 20.74 16.21
CA ALA A 74 19.03 21.02 17.29
C ALA A 74 17.59 20.71 16.79
N ARG A 75 16.84 19.87 17.53
CA ARG A 75 15.51 19.37 17.13
C ARG A 75 15.57 18.74 15.72
N ARG A 76 16.35 17.67 15.62
CA ARG A 76 16.61 16.98 14.35
C ARG A 76 15.32 16.68 13.59
N GLN A 77 15.28 17.09 12.33
CA GLN A 77 14.12 16.95 11.45
C GLN A 77 14.49 16.20 10.17
N ALA A 78 13.48 15.62 9.52
CA ALA A 78 13.55 15.04 8.19
C ALA A 78 12.57 15.74 7.27
N CYS A 79 12.99 16.03 6.05
CA CYS A 79 12.18 16.62 4.98
C CYS A 79 11.99 15.61 3.87
N PHE A 80 10.74 15.35 3.51
CA PHE A 80 10.42 14.62 2.29
C PHE A 80 10.50 15.57 1.10
N GLY A 81 11.19 15.17 0.06
CA GLY A 81 11.27 15.89 -1.20
C GLY A 81 11.01 14.98 -2.39
N VAL A 82 10.49 15.54 -3.46
CA VAL A 82 10.31 14.89 -4.76
C VAL A 82 10.65 15.87 -5.87
N ASP A 83 11.52 15.44 -6.81
CA ASP A 83 12.00 16.23 -7.94
C ASP A 83 12.51 17.63 -7.53
N GLY A 84 13.20 17.71 -6.37
CA GLY A 84 13.77 18.94 -5.83
C GLY A 84 12.78 19.84 -5.06
N GLN A 85 11.50 19.48 -4.99
CA GLN A 85 10.47 20.20 -4.23
C GLN A 85 10.20 19.53 -2.89
N PHE A 86 9.79 20.30 -1.87
CA PHE A 86 9.47 19.85 -0.53
C PHE A 86 8.00 20.15 -0.21
N PRO A 87 7.06 19.27 -0.59
CA PRO A 87 5.63 19.54 -0.51
C PRO A 87 5.07 19.55 0.93
N PHE A 88 5.83 19.02 1.89
CA PHE A 88 5.37 18.89 3.27
C PHE A 88 6.23 19.69 4.26
N ALA A 89 5.63 20.11 5.36
CA ALA A 89 6.38 20.60 6.50
C ALA A 89 7.30 19.48 7.06
N PRO A 90 8.48 19.82 7.61
CA PRO A 90 9.40 18.85 8.16
C PRO A 90 8.76 17.96 9.24
N TYR A 91 9.23 16.73 9.32
CA TYR A 91 8.86 15.74 10.34
C TYR A 91 9.97 15.64 11.39
N ALA A 92 9.67 15.09 12.57
CA ALA A 92 10.73 14.64 13.46
C ALA A 92 11.61 13.58 12.77
N VAL A 93 12.92 13.57 13.01
CA VAL A 93 13.83 12.66 12.30
C VAL A 93 13.48 11.19 12.54
N GLU A 94 12.92 10.87 13.69
CA GLU A 94 12.44 9.55 14.09
C GLU A 94 11.32 9.07 13.16
N HIS A 95 10.58 10.00 12.55
CA HIS A 95 9.48 9.72 11.62
C HIS A 95 9.92 9.73 10.13
N ALA A 96 11.22 9.74 9.86
CA ALA A 96 11.74 9.80 8.48
C ALA A 96 11.19 8.65 7.60
N PHE A 97 11.15 7.43 8.12
CA PHE A 97 10.67 6.27 7.37
C PHE A 97 9.16 6.34 7.06
N PRO A 98 8.26 6.55 8.03
CA PRO A 98 6.85 6.80 7.72
C PRO A 98 6.62 7.99 6.78
N ALA A 99 7.40 9.07 6.94
CA ALA A 99 7.29 10.24 6.08
C ALA A 99 7.65 9.93 4.62
N LEU A 100 8.67 9.09 4.38
CA LEU A 100 8.98 8.59 3.04
C LEU A 100 7.82 7.77 2.46
N GLU A 101 7.30 6.81 3.24
CA GLU A 101 6.19 5.94 2.78
C GLU A 101 4.94 6.75 2.42
N TRP A 102 4.57 7.75 3.23
CA TRP A 102 3.46 8.67 2.92
C TRP A 102 3.75 9.54 1.71
N GLY A 103 5.00 9.98 1.58
CA GLY A 103 5.44 10.78 0.43
C GLY A 103 5.36 10.00 -0.89
N ILE A 104 5.71 8.71 -0.89
CA ILE A 104 5.57 7.85 -2.08
C ILE A 104 4.07 7.68 -2.41
N ASN A 105 3.19 7.45 -1.43
CA ASN A 105 1.74 7.40 -1.67
C ASN A 105 1.25 8.72 -2.29
N TRP A 106 1.73 9.86 -1.78
CA TRP A 106 1.37 11.16 -2.34
C TRP A 106 1.84 11.31 -3.79
N CYS A 107 3.05 10.82 -4.14
CA CYS A 107 3.53 10.84 -5.53
C CYS A 107 2.61 10.03 -6.45
N VAL A 108 2.23 8.81 -6.07
CA VAL A 108 1.29 7.99 -6.85
C VAL A 108 -0.05 8.69 -6.99
N ALA A 109 -0.64 9.15 -5.89
CA ALA A 109 -1.96 9.80 -5.89
C ALA A 109 -2.03 11.06 -6.76
N THR A 110 -0.92 11.82 -6.87
CA THR A 110 -0.89 13.10 -7.58
C THR A 110 -0.35 13.03 -9.00
N ARG A 111 0.24 11.91 -9.43
CA ARG A 111 0.93 11.84 -10.72
C ARG A 111 0.56 10.63 -11.59
N ALA A 112 -0.01 9.56 -11.02
CA ALA A 112 -0.34 8.37 -11.79
C ALA A 112 -1.73 8.45 -12.45
N HIS A 113 -2.06 9.60 -13.06
CA HIS A 113 -3.37 9.86 -13.67
C HIS A 113 -3.62 9.13 -15.00
N HIS A 114 -2.68 8.34 -15.49
CA HIS A 114 -2.90 7.38 -16.56
C HIS A 114 -3.63 6.12 -16.10
N LEU A 115 -3.83 5.94 -14.78
CA LEU A 115 -4.60 4.87 -14.15
C LEU A 115 -5.79 5.46 -13.40
N LEU A 116 -6.88 4.69 -13.24
CA LEU A 116 -7.89 5.02 -12.23
C LEU A 116 -7.37 4.58 -10.86
N LEU A 117 -7.33 5.50 -9.91
CA LEU A 117 -6.79 5.30 -8.57
C LEU A 117 -7.94 5.17 -7.58
N LEU A 118 -8.25 3.97 -7.13
CA LEU A 118 -9.24 3.73 -6.08
C LEU A 118 -8.55 3.74 -4.71
N HIS A 119 -9.08 4.45 -3.73
CA HIS A 119 -8.68 4.32 -2.32
C HIS A 119 -9.20 2.99 -1.77
N SER A 120 -8.46 1.95 -2.05
CA SER A 120 -8.86 0.58 -1.77
C SER A 120 -7.63 -0.26 -1.49
N ALA A 121 -7.72 -1.17 -0.51
CA ALA A 121 -6.82 -2.30 -0.50
C ALA A 121 -7.27 -3.29 -1.59
N GLY A 122 -6.34 -4.13 -2.02
CA GLY A 122 -6.61 -5.20 -2.98
C GLY A 122 -5.76 -6.41 -2.69
N VAL A 123 -6.40 -7.57 -2.72
CA VAL A 123 -5.74 -8.88 -2.63
C VAL A 123 -6.18 -9.76 -3.78
N GLU A 124 -5.37 -10.74 -4.13
CA GLU A 124 -5.63 -11.64 -5.25
C GLU A 124 -5.42 -13.10 -4.87
N ARG A 125 -6.25 -13.97 -5.45
CA ARG A 125 -6.07 -15.40 -5.47
C ARG A 125 -6.53 -15.95 -6.83
N ASP A 126 -5.74 -16.83 -7.44
CA ASP A 126 -6.04 -17.50 -8.72
C ASP A 126 -6.42 -16.53 -9.87
N GLY A 127 -5.74 -15.37 -9.91
CA GLY A 127 -5.96 -14.33 -10.93
C GLY A 127 -7.16 -13.43 -10.67
N GLN A 128 -7.96 -13.69 -9.63
CA GLN A 128 -9.16 -12.94 -9.26
C GLN A 128 -8.91 -12.09 -8.02
N ALA A 129 -9.33 -10.82 -8.06
CA ALA A 129 -9.05 -9.88 -6.99
C ALA A 129 -10.31 -9.47 -6.22
N ILE A 130 -10.12 -9.32 -4.91
CA ILE A 130 -11.03 -8.58 -4.02
C ILE A 130 -10.47 -7.18 -3.83
N LEU A 131 -11.31 -6.19 -4.04
CA LEU A 131 -11.05 -4.79 -3.67
C LEU A 131 -11.82 -4.42 -2.41
N PHE A 132 -11.16 -3.73 -1.50
CA PHE A 132 -11.71 -3.24 -0.23
C PHE A 132 -11.77 -1.72 -0.20
N PRO A 133 -12.71 -1.06 -0.89
CA PRO A 133 -12.92 0.37 -0.70
C PRO A 133 -13.47 0.61 0.70
N ALA A 134 -12.79 1.41 1.51
CA ALA A 134 -13.21 1.66 2.89
C ALA A 134 -12.67 2.99 3.40
N SER A 135 -13.40 3.57 4.35
CA SER A 135 -12.98 4.77 5.04
C SER A 135 -11.80 4.51 6.00
N PRO A 136 -11.01 5.53 6.33
CA PRO A 136 -9.98 5.39 7.35
C PRO A 136 -10.57 4.94 8.69
N GLY A 137 -10.05 3.84 9.25
CA GLY A 137 -10.52 3.31 10.54
C GLY A 137 -11.43 2.07 10.44
N ASP A 138 -11.95 1.72 9.27
CA ASP A 138 -12.83 0.56 9.06
C ASP A 138 -12.13 -0.81 9.14
N GLY A 139 -10.85 -0.88 9.48
CA GLY A 139 -10.10 -2.12 9.64
C GLY A 139 -9.45 -2.66 8.35
N LYS A 140 -9.53 -1.95 7.23
CA LYS A 140 -9.02 -2.34 5.91
C LYS A 140 -7.59 -2.90 5.92
N SER A 141 -6.62 -2.15 6.44
CA SER A 141 -5.20 -2.57 6.45
C SER A 141 -4.95 -3.78 7.35
N THR A 142 -5.72 -3.91 8.43
CA THR A 142 -5.64 -5.06 9.33
C THR A 142 -6.15 -6.32 8.63
N LEU A 143 -7.33 -6.24 8.00
CA LEU A 143 -7.90 -7.34 7.23
C LEU A 143 -7.02 -7.71 6.03
N CYS A 144 -6.54 -6.72 5.28
CA CYS A 144 -5.62 -6.91 4.17
C CYS A 144 -4.35 -7.66 4.63
N THR A 145 -3.75 -7.24 5.76
CA THR A 145 -2.57 -7.91 6.31
C THR A 145 -2.87 -9.34 6.74
N ALA A 146 -4.02 -9.59 7.36
CA ALA A 146 -4.44 -10.93 7.74
C ALA A 146 -4.58 -11.85 6.51
N LEU A 147 -5.25 -11.40 5.47
CA LEU A 147 -5.45 -12.15 4.22
C LEU A 147 -4.13 -12.50 3.54
N VAL A 148 -3.22 -11.53 3.36
CA VAL A 148 -1.98 -11.78 2.65
C VAL A 148 -1.05 -12.73 3.43
N HIS A 149 -1.13 -12.74 4.75
CA HIS A 149 -0.44 -13.73 5.58
C HIS A 149 -1.24 -15.04 5.77
N SER A 150 -2.41 -15.16 5.14
CA SER A 150 -3.22 -16.38 5.04
C SER A 150 -3.24 -16.97 3.62
N GLY A 151 -2.30 -16.55 2.75
CA GLY A 151 -2.09 -17.14 1.43
C GLY A 151 -2.67 -16.33 0.26
N TRP A 152 -3.26 -15.15 0.50
CA TRP A 152 -3.61 -14.23 -0.57
C TRP A 152 -2.38 -13.43 -1.03
N ARG A 153 -2.32 -13.07 -2.30
CA ARG A 153 -1.31 -12.15 -2.83
C ARG A 153 -1.75 -10.71 -2.62
N LEU A 154 -0.87 -9.86 -2.09
CA LEU A 154 -1.12 -8.43 -1.99
C LEU A 154 -1.06 -7.78 -3.38
N LEU A 155 -2.12 -7.09 -3.76
CA LEU A 155 -2.03 -6.12 -4.85
C LEU A 155 -1.60 -4.77 -4.29
N SER A 156 -2.30 -4.23 -3.31
CA SER A 156 -1.93 -3.00 -2.61
C SER A 156 -2.76 -2.84 -1.33
N ASP A 157 -2.30 -2.05 -0.35
CA ASP A 157 -3.11 -1.67 0.81
C ASP A 157 -3.78 -0.29 0.66
N GLU A 158 -3.27 0.56 -0.22
CA GLU A 158 -3.71 1.96 -0.34
C GLU A 158 -4.40 2.25 -1.67
N PHE A 159 -3.98 1.60 -2.78
CA PHE A 159 -4.43 1.91 -4.13
C PHE A 159 -4.92 0.68 -4.90
N GLY A 160 -6.16 0.69 -5.32
CA GLY A 160 -6.61 -0.12 -6.45
C GLY A 160 -6.18 0.59 -7.73
N LEU A 161 -5.09 0.16 -8.36
CA LEU A 161 -4.60 0.73 -9.61
C LEU A 161 -5.29 0.06 -10.78
N VAL A 162 -6.29 0.70 -11.38
CA VAL A 162 -7.05 0.15 -12.51
C VAL A 162 -6.49 0.66 -13.83
N ARG A 163 -6.10 -0.24 -14.70
CA ARG A 163 -5.62 0.08 -16.05
C ARG A 163 -6.81 0.37 -16.98
N PRO A 164 -6.87 1.56 -17.61
CA PRO A 164 -8.05 1.96 -18.39
C PRO A 164 -8.33 1.12 -19.65
N GLU A 165 -7.29 0.50 -20.22
CA GLU A 165 -7.38 -0.24 -21.48
C GLU A 165 -8.18 -1.55 -21.36
N ASP A 166 -8.11 -2.21 -20.19
CA ASP A 166 -8.69 -3.54 -19.99
C ASP A 166 -9.36 -3.74 -18.63
N GLY A 167 -9.33 -2.73 -17.75
CA GLY A 167 -9.90 -2.79 -16.41
C GLY A 167 -9.14 -3.71 -15.43
N MET A 168 -7.95 -4.19 -15.80
CA MET A 168 -7.13 -5.03 -14.92
C MET A 168 -6.49 -4.20 -13.80
N LEU A 169 -6.30 -4.84 -12.66
CA LEU A 169 -5.62 -4.26 -11.51
C LEU A 169 -4.10 -4.49 -11.61
N LEU A 170 -3.34 -3.42 -11.53
CA LEU A 170 -1.89 -3.48 -11.46
C LEU A 170 -1.45 -3.59 -9.99
N PRO A 171 -0.57 -4.55 -9.65
CA PRO A 171 -0.08 -4.67 -8.28
C PRO A 171 0.85 -3.51 -7.90
N LEU A 172 0.74 -3.05 -6.66
CA LEU A 172 1.66 -2.13 -6.01
C LEU A 172 1.94 -2.65 -4.59
N PRO A 173 2.62 -3.81 -4.45
CA PRO A 173 2.80 -4.49 -3.17
C PRO A 173 3.86 -3.80 -2.31
N ARG A 174 3.52 -2.63 -1.79
CA ARG A 174 4.36 -1.87 -0.86
C ARG A 174 4.15 -2.33 0.57
N LEU A 175 4.94 -1.77 1.47
CA LEU A 175 4.78 -2.02 2.91
C LEU A 175 3.39 -1.60 3.37
N ILE A 176 2.74 -2.44 4.17
CA ILE A 176 1.40 -2.18 4.71
C ILE A 176 1.52 -1.38 6.01
N PRO A 177 0.97 -0.16 6.10
CA PRO A 177 1.01 0.64 7.32
C PRO A 177 -0.08 0.20 8.31
N LEU A 178 0.31 -0.35 9.44
CA LEU A 178 -0.57 -0.60 10.57
C LEU A 178 -0.55 0.57 11.55
N LYS A 179 -1.67 0.82 12.23
CA LYS A 179 -1.83 1.95 13.16
C LYS A 179 -2.38 1.49 14.50
N ASN A 180 -1.83 2.06 15.57
CA ASN A 180 -2.33 1.88 16.94
C ASN A 180 -2.49 0.38 17.30
N GLU A 181 -3.65 -0.02 17.74
CA GLU A 181 -3.95 -1.38 18.22
C GLU A 181 -3.77 -2.45 17.13
N SER A 182 -3.98 -2.09 15.85
CA SER A 182 -3.82 -3.05 14.74
C SER A 182 -2.41 -3.65 14.66
N ILE A 183 -1.41 -2.96 15.18
CA ILE A 183 -0.03 -3.45 15.23
C ILE A 183 0.06 -4.69 16.12
N GLU A 184 -0.51 -4.62 17.32
CA GLU A 184 -0.48 -5.74 18.27
C GLU A 184 -1.45 -6.86 17.85
N VAL A 185 -2.57 -6.50 17.21
CA VAL A 185 -3.50 -7.48 16.64
C VAL A 185 -2.77 -8.35 15.60
N ILE A 186 -2.06 -7.75 14.66
CA ILE A 186 -1.33 -8.52 13.63
C ILE A 186 -0.13 -9.26 14.22
N ARG A 187 0.59 -8.70 15.20
CA ARG A 187 1.67 -9.43 15.89
C ARG A 187 1.20 -10.73 16.55
N LYS A 188 -0.02 -10.71 17.09
CA LYS A 188 -0.62 -11.91 17.69
C LYS A 188 -1.16 -12.87 16.64
N PHE A 189 -1.82 -12.33 15.63
CA PHE A 189 -2.47 -13.10 14.57
C PHE A 189 -1.45 -13.81 13.65
N ARG A 190 -0.34 -13.13 13.32
CA ARG A 190 0.75 -13.65 12.46
C ARG A 190 2.12 -13.30 13.05
N PRO A 191 2.61 -14.03 14.05
CA PRO A 191 3.89 -13.75 14.70
C PRO A 191 5.11 -13.80 13.76
N GLU A 192 5.00 -14.53 12.64
CA GLU A 192 6.02 -14.65 11.59
C GLU A 192 6.11 -13.43 10.67
N ALA A 193 5.12 -12.54 10.69
CA ALA A 193 5.11 -11.34 9.86
C ALA A 193 6.29 -10.42 10.18
N VAL A 194 7.00 -9.96 9.16
CA VAL A 194 8.11 -9.03 9.33
C VAL A 194 7.54 -7.62 9.53
N ILE A 195 7.45 -7.21 10.78
CA ILE A 195 6.97 -5.88 11.17
C ILE A 195 8.15 -5.00 11.58
N GLY A 196 8.21 -3.79 11.04
CA GLY A 196 9.18 -2.77 11.42
C GLY A 196 8.98 -2.26 12.85
N PRO A 197 9.82 -1.32 13.29
CA PRO A 197 9.63 -0.66 14.58
C PRO A 197 8.33 0.15 14.60
N SER A 198 7.76 0.32 15.78
CA SER A 198 6.65 1.22 16.01
C SER A 198 7.15 2.66 16.13
N PHE A 199 6.62 3.55 15.29
CA PHE A 199 6.86 4.99 15.33
C PHE A 199 5.75 5.64 16.15
N LEU A 200 6.10 6.11 17.34
CA LEU A 200 5.15 6.72 18.29
C LEU A 200 4.85 8.17 17.88
N GLU A 201 3.67 8.65 18.29
CA GLU A 201 3.32 10.09 18.17
C GLU A 201 3.46 10.68 16.75
N THR A 202 3.25 9.87 15.73
CA THR A 202 3.19 10.39 14.37
C THR A 202 1.90 11.21 14.16
N ARG A 203 1.80 11.93 13.04
CA ARG A 203 0.54 12.62 12.65
C ARG A 203 -0.67 11.68 12.50
N LYS A 204 -0.44 10.36 12.42
CA LYS A 204 -1.47 9.33 12.27
C LYS A 204 -1.54 8.39 13.50
N GLY A 205 -1.03 8.80 14.64
CA GLY A 205 -0.88 7.97 15.85
C GLY A 205 0.39 7.12 15.82
N THR A 206 0.39 5.99 16.49
CA THR A 206 1.49 5.00 16.40
C THR A 206 1.40 4.25 15.09
N VAL A 207 2.49 4.16 14.33
CA VAL A 207 2.53 3.49 13.02
C VAL A 207 3.66 2.47 12.99
N ALA A 208 3.39 1.30 12.42
CA ALA A 208 4.42 0.35 12.02
C ALA A 208 4.15 -0.15 10.59
N HIS A 209 5.19 -0.60 9.91
CA HIS A 209 5.06 -1.09 8.53
C HIS A 209 5.31 -2.59 8.48
N VAL A 210 4.41 -3.31 7.83
CA VAL A 210 4.52 -4.76 7.61
C VAL A 210 5.05 -5.00 6.20
N ARG A 211 6.04 -5.86 6.09
CA ARG A 211 6.54 -6.33 4.80
C ARG A 211 5.54 -7.35 4.21
N PRO A 212 5.08 -7.18 2.99
CA PRO A 212 4.22 -8.19 2.36
C PRO A 212 4.98 -9.50 2.12
N PRO A 213 4.26 -10.63 1.99
CA PRO A 213 4.86 -11.92 1.64
C PRO A 213 5.66 -11.85 0.33
N LEU A 214 6.69 -12.70 0.21
CA LEU A 214 7.59 -12.73 -0.96
C LEU A 214 6.86 -12.97 -2.27
N ASP A 215 5.81 -13.78 -2.27
CA ASP A 215 5.01 -14.05 -3.46
C ASP A 215 4.41 -12.76 -4.03
N SER A 216 3.88 -11.90 -3.18
CA SER A 216 3.33 -10.61 -3.60
C SER A 216 4.37 -9.72 -4.29
N ILE A 217 5.61 -9.71 -3.79
CA ILE A 217 6.69 -8.90 -4.35
C ILE A 217 7.20 -9.50 -5.67
N ARG A 218 7.36 -10.82 -5.73
CA ARG A 218 7.85 -11.53 -6.94
C ARG A 218 6.88 -11.41 -8.11
N ARG A 219 5.58 -11.44 -7.81
CA ARG A 219 4.50 -11.35 -8.81
C ARG A 219 3.97 -9.92 -8.99
N ALA A 220 4.78 -8.91 -8.66
CA ALA A 220 4.39 -7.50 -8.73
C ALA A 220 4.13 -6.98 -10.17
N GLN A 221 4.46 -7.77 -11.20
CA GLN A 221 4.19 -7.46 -12.61
C GLN A 221 2.99 -8.21 -13.18
N GLU A 222 2.34 -9.09 -12.41
CA GLU A 222 1.20 -9.89 -12.84
C GLU A 222 -0.11 -9.18 -12.50
N PRO A 223 -0.83 -8.62 -13.49
CA PRO A 223 -2.13 -8.01 -13.25
C PRO A 223 -3.15 -9.02 -12.72
N ALA A 224 -4.20 -8.53 -12.07
CA ALA A 224 -5.30 -9.33 -11.58
C ALA A 224 -6.64 -8.80 -12.10
N ARG A 225 -7.60 -9.71 -12.31
CA ARG A 225 -8.95 -9.33 -12.70
C ARG A 225 -9.75 -8.91 -11.47
N PRO A 226 -10.36 -7.73 -11.42
CA PRO A 226 -11.32 -7.41 -10.37
C PRO A 226 -12.52 -8.34 -10.46
N ARG A 227 -12.89 -8.97 -9.35
CA ARG A 227 -14.00 -9.91 -9.28
C ARG A 227 -15.00 -9.54 -8.19
N TRP A 228 -14.53 -9.00 -7.07
CA TRP A 228 -15.36 -8.64 -5.94
C TRP A 228 -15.01 -7.27 -5.38
N PHE A 229 -16.03 -6.54 -4.96
CA PHE A 229 -15.93 -5.43 -4.04
C PHE A 229 -16.44 -5.88 -2.67
N VAL A 230 -15.62 -5.79 -1.65
CA VAL A 230 -16.04 -6.04 -0.27
C VAL A 230 -15.81 -4.75 0.52
N PHE A 231 -16.85 -4.27 1.19
CA PHE A 231 -16.81 -3.05 1.99
C PHE A 231 -16.71 -3.47 3.47
N PRO A 232 -15.48 -3.58 4.02
CA PRO A 232 -15.27 -4.04 5.38
C PRO A 232 -15.58 -2.96 6.39
N ARG A 233 -16.11 -3.37 7.54
CA ARG A 233 -16.26 -2.54 8.72
C ARG A 233 -15.99 -3.37 9.97
N TRP A 234 -14.88 -3.06 10.64
CA TRP A 234 -14.60 -3.66 11.94
C TRP A 234 -15.45 -3.02 13.03
N VAL A 235 -16.17 -3.82 13.81
CA VAL A 235 -17.00 -3.37 14.93
C VAL A 235 -16.75 -4.27 16.12
N PRO A 236 -16.34 -3.75 17.30
CA PRO A 236 -16.04 -4.57 18.46
C PRO A 236 -17.23 -5.46 18.86
N ASN A 237 -16.99 -6.76 19.06
CA ASN A 237 -17.96 -7.76 19.48
C ASN A 237 -19.19 -7.91 18.56
N ALA A 238 -19.17 -7.35 17.35
CA ALA A 238 -20.25 -7.58 16.41
C ALA A 238 -20.20 -9.03 15.87
N PRO A 239 -21.34 -9.68 15.67
CA PRO A 239 -21.37 -10.91 14.89
C PRO A 239 -20.95 -10.62 13.45
N LEU A 240 -20.34 -11.60 12.79
CA LEU A 240 -20.00 -11.47 11.38
C LEU A 240 -21.28 -11.38 10.55
N THR A 241 -21.35 -10.39 9.67
CA THR A 241 -22.36 -10.30 8.61
C THR A 241 -21.70 -10.11 7.28
N PHE A 242 -22.15 -10.86 6.26
CA PHE A 242 -21.65 -10.79 4.90
C PHE A 242 -22.83 -10.78 3.95
N GLU A 243 -23.17 -9.60 3.45
CA GLU A 243 -24.43 -9.39 2.72
C GLU A 243 -24.18 -8.76 1.34
N PRO A 244 -24.89 -9.20 0.28
CA PRO A 244 -24.81 -8.58 -1.03
C PRO A 244 -25.23 -7.11 -0.99
N LEU A 245 -24.51 -6.28 -1.75
CA LEU A 245 -24.83 -4.87 -1.92
C LEU A 245 -25.44 -4.62 -3.31
N PRO A 246 -26.49 -3.76 -3.40
CA PRO A 246 -27.02 -3.32 -4.67
C PRO A 246 -25.96 -2.61 -5.54
N LYS A 247 -25.95 -2.87 -6.84
CA LYS A 247 -25.01 -2.26 -7.79
C LYS A 247 -24.98 -0.72 -7.73
N SER A 248 -26.13 -0.08 -7.54
CA SER A 248 -26.21 1.38 -7.39
C SER A 248 -25.48 1.91 -6.16
N GLN A 249 -25.60 1.19 -5.04
CA GLN A 249 -24.88 1.56 -3.82
C GLN A 249 -23.38 1.31 -3.97
N ALA A 250 -22.98 0.16 -4.50
CA ALA A 250 -21.59 -0.17 -4.78
C ALA A 250 -20.95 0.87 -5.71
N PHE A 251 -21.66 1.31 -6.78
CA PHE A 251 -21.16 2.34 -7.68
C PHE A 251 -20.82 3.64 -6.92
N LEU A 252 -21.73 4.14 -6.11
CA LEU A 252 -21.50 5.37 -5.35
C LEU A 252 -20.30 5.22 -4.39
N MET A 253 -20.22 4.07 -3.70
CA MET A 253 -19.13 3.82 -2.77
C MET A 253 -17.78 3.71 -3.47
N VAL A 254 -17.69 3.08 -4.64
CA VAL A 254 -16.46 2.99 -5.43
C VAL A 254 -16.08 4.34 -6.01
N ALA A 255 -17.04 5.05 -6.61
CA ALA A 255 -16.79 6.36 -7.23
C ALA A 255 -16.30 7.40 -6.22
N THR A 256 -16.91 7.45 -5.02
CA THR A 256 -16.48 8.37 -3.95
C THR A 256 -15.14 8.01 -3.33
N ASN A 257 -14.66 6.78 -3.52
CA ASN A 257 -13.33 6.34 -3.12
C ASN A 257 -12.28 6.45 -4.24
N ALA A 258 -12.59 7.05 -5.39
CA ALA A 258 -11.61 7.25 -6.44
C ALA A 258 -10.90 8.61 -6.28
N PHE A 259 -9.56 8.60 -6.13
CA PHE A 259 -8.75 9.80 -5.93
C PHE A 259 -8.76 10.77 -7.11
N ASN A 260 -8.89 10.25 -8.31
CA ASN A 260 -8.78 11.01 -9.56
C ASN A 260 -10.00 10.85 -10.47
N TYR A 261 -11.17 10.60 -9.86
CA TYR A 261 -12.43 10.45 -10.59
C TYR A 261 -12.74 11.66 -11.48
N GLU A 262 -12.64 12.85 -10.91
CA GLU A 262 -12.90 14.10 -11.62
C GLU A 262 -11.84 14.38 -12.71
N VAL A 263 -10.58 13.95 -12.49
CA VAL A 263 -9.48 14.15 -13.46
C VAL A 263 -9.69 13.28 -14.70
N LEU A 264 -10.18 12.05 -14.52
CA LEU A 264 -10.44 11.11 -15.62
C LEU A 264 -11.84 11.24 -16.23
N ASP A 265 -12.73 11.99 -15.57
CA ASP A 265 -14.07 12.33 -16.03
C ASP A 265 -14.84 11.12 -16.63
N GLY A 266 -15.27 11.21 -17.88
CA GLY A 266 -16.01 10.15 -18.54
C GLY A 266 -15.31 8.78 -18.60
N THR A 267 -13.97 8.76 -18.54
CA THR A 267 -13.21 7.51 -18.45
C THR A 267 -13.37 6.86 -17.09
N ALA A 268 -13.31 7.63 -16.00
CA ALA A 268 -13.57 7.11 -14.66
C ALA A 268 -14.99 6.55 -14.52
N PHE A 269 -15.99 7.28 -15.04
CA PHE A 269 -17.37 6.82 -15.01
C PHE A 269 -17.54 5.46 -15.72
N ARG A 270 -16.98 5.31 -16.92
CA ARG A 270 -17.06 4.04 -17.67
C ARG A 270 -16.38 2.91 -16.90
N LEU A 271 -15.15 3.11 -16.44
CA LEU A 271 -14.40 2.08 -15.70
C LEU A 271 -15.13 1.63 -14.44
N VAL A 272 -15.59 2.58 -13.61
CA VAL A 272 -16.33 2.25 -12.38
C VAL A 272 -17.64 1.55 -12.71
N SER A 273 -18.35 2.00 -13.75
CA SER A 273 -19.60 1.37 -14.20
C SER A 273 -19.37 -0.08 -14.65
N ASP A 274 -18.34 -0.33 -15.45
CA ASP A 274 -18.00 -1.66 -15.94
C ASP A 274 -17.54 -2.55 -14.79
N MET A 275 -16.66 -2.07 -13.91
CA MET A 275 -16.23 -2.82 -12.74
C MET A 275 -17.42 -3.22 -11.85
N VAL A 276 -18.30 -2.29 -11.52
CA VAL A 276 -19.48 -2.58 -10.69
C VAL A 276 -20.46 -3.49 -11.40
N ARG A 277 -20.57 -3.41 -12.71
CA ARG A 277 -21.40 -4.31 -13.51
C ARG A 277 -20.94 -5.77 -13.41
N PHE A 278 -19.62 -6.00 -13.52
CA PHE A 278 -19.05 -7.36 -13.61
C PHE A 278 -18.59 -7.92 -12.26
N CYS A 279 -18.27 -7.07 -11.27
CA CYS A 279 -17.88 -7.51 -9.94
C CYS A 279 -19.09 -7.66 -9.03
N ASP A 280 -19.16 -8.74 -8.25
CA ASP A 280 -20.12 -8.83 -7.15
C ASP A 280 -19.68 -7.95 -5.98
N SER A 281 -20.65 -7.43 -5.24
CA SER A 281 -20.37 -6.46 -4.17
C SER A 281 -21.02 -6.90 -2.87
N TYR A 282 -20.29 -6.78 -1.76
CA TYR A 282 -20.73 -7.22 -0.44
C TYR A 282 -20.36 -6.20 0.64
N SER A 283 -21.20 -6.07 1.65
CA SER A 283 -20.82 -5.49 2.93
C SER A 283 -20.29 -6.58 3.86
N LEU A 284 -19.23 -6.29 4.60
CA LEU A 284 -18.65 -7.19 5.61
C LEU A 284 -18.55 -6.45 6.94
N ILE A 285 -19.35 -6.85 7.95
CA ILE A 285 -19.15 -6.41 9.32
C ILE A 285 -18.51 -7.57 10.08
N TYR A 286 -17.45 -7.30 10.81
CA TYR A 286 -16.72 -8.34 11.53
C TYR A 286 -16.06 -7.79 12.80
N SER A 287 -15.78 -8.66 13.75
CA SER A 287 -14.95 -8.37 14.93
C SER A 287 -13.76 -9.33 15.03
N ASP A 288 -13.88 -10.52 14.49
CA ASP A 288 -12.86 -11.56 14.49
C ASP A 288 -12.19 -11.68 13.10
N LEU A 289 -10.84 -11.75 13.08
CA LEU A 289 -10.08 -11.83 11.83
C LEU A 289 -10.12 -13.22 11.19
N ASP A 290 -10.15 -14.30 12.01
CA ASP A 290 -10.20 -15.66 11.47
C ASP A 290 -11.55 -15.90 10.78
N GLU A 291 -12.66 -15.44 11.38
CA GLU A 291 -13.98 -15.50 10.74
C GLU A 291 -14.02 -14.71 9.43
N ALA A 292 -13.46 -13.49 9.42
CA ALA A 292 -13.45 -12.67 8.22
C ALA A 292 -12.57 -13.28 7.10
N VAL A 293 -11.40 -13.82 7.42
CA VAL A 293 -10.53 -14.51 6.47
C VAL A 293 -11.22 -15.74 5.90
N ASN A 294 -11.81 -16.58 6.74
CA ASN A 294 -12.52 -17.79 6.29
C ASN A 294 -13.69 -17.46 5.36
N THR A 295 -14.47 -16.42 5.68
CA THR A 295 -15.58 -15.97 4.81
C THR A 295 -15.10 -15.55 3.42
N LEU A 296 -13.96 -14.85 3.34
CA LEU A 296 -13.39 -14.42 2.06
C LEU A 296 -12.69 -15.57 1.32
N ASP A 297 -12.17 -16.57 2.03
CA ASP A 297 -11.66 -17.81 1.45
C ASP A 297 -12.80 -18.62 0.80
N GLU A 298 -13.94 -18.74 1.47
CA GLU A 298 -15.15 -19.39 0.93
C GLU A 298 -15.68 -18.64 -0.30
N LEU A 299 -15.70 -17.29 -0.26
CA LEU A 299 -16.11 -16.48 -1.42
C LEU A 299 -15.25 -16.77 -2.65
N SER A 300 -13.92 -16.88 -2.49
CA SER A 300 -13.03 -17.15 -3.62
C SER A 300 -13.24 -18.55 -4.21
N GLN A 301 -13.46 -19.54 -3.36
CA GLN A 301 -13.71 -20.93 -3.80
C GLN A 301 -15.06 -21.09 -4.53
N ALA A 302 -16.10 -20.36 -4.11
CA ALA A 302 -17.41 -20.40 -4.72
C ALA A 302 -17.44 -19.71 -6.11
N GLY A 303 -16.48 -18.84 -6.41
CA GLY A 303 -16.40 -18.12 -7.68
C GLY A 303 -15.81 -18.93 -8.84
N ASP A 304 -15.29 -20.12 -8.59
CA ASP A 304 -14.66 -21.01 -9.60
C ASP A 304 -15.65 -22.01 -10.24
N GLY A 305 -16.98 -21.89 -9.96
CA GLY A 305 -18.04 -22.77 -10.43
C GLY A 305 -18.81 -22.28 -11.67
#